data_6390c8935022d6feac367879dafabbd5
#
_entry.id   6390c8935022d6feac367879dafabbd5
#
_cell.length_a   1.000
_cell.length_b   1.000
_cell.length_c   1.000
_cell.angle_alpha   90.00
_cell.angle_beta   90.00
_cell.angle_gamma   90.00
#
_symmetry.space_group_name_H-M   'P 1'
#
loop_
_entity.id
_entity.type
_entity.pdbx_description
1 polymer ?
#
loop_
_entity_poly.entity_id
_entity_poly.type
_entity_poly.pdbx_seq_one_letter_code
_entity_poly.pdbx_strand_id
1 'polypeptide(L)'
;MLSIEIDSGSGFCFGVTTAIQKAEEELAKGNKLYCLGDIVHNGMECERLREMGLITINHDELAQLHDVKVLLRAHGEPPETYALARQNNIEIIDATCPVVLQLQKRIKKQYDANSQQPSANSQIVIFGKKGDRKSVV
;
A
#
# COMPACT_ATOMS: atom_id res chain seq x y z
N MET A 1 13.67 -15.36 39.04
CA MET A 1 12.75 -15.81 37.96
C MET A 1 12.63 -14.67 36.96
N LEU A 2 12.84 -14.93 35.71
CA LEU A 2 12.68 -13.92 34.64
C LEU A 2 11.20 -13.75 34.35
N SER A 3 10.67 -12.51 34.42
CA SER A 3 9.32 -12.18 33.98
C SER A 3 9.42 -11.48 32.62
N ILE A 4 8.63 -11.94 31.65
CA ILE A 4 8.54 -11.34 30.31
C ILE A 4 7.12 -10.80 30.15
N GLU A 5 7.02 -9.52 29.86
CA GLU A 5 5.75 -8.85 29.57
C GLU A 5 5.80 -8.32 28.14
N ILE A 6 4.67 -8.47 27.44
CA ILE A 6 4.49 -7.92 26.09
C ILE A 6 3.64 -6.66 26.25
N ASP A 7 4.15 -5.53 25.76
CA ASP A 7 3.40 -4.28 25.71
C ASP A 7 2.14 -4.47 24.84
N SER A 8 0.99 -4.16 25.40
CA SER A 8 -0.31 -4.27 24.71
C SER A 8 -0.42 -3.34 23.49
N GLY A 9 0.40 -2.29 23.44
CA GLY A 9 0.50 -1.37 22.29
C GLY A 9 1.49 -1.82 21.21
N SER A 10 2.21 -2.95 21.42
CA SER A 10 3.16 -3.46 20.44
C SER A 10 2.45 -4.17 19.27
N GLY A 11 3.07 -4.15 18.10
CA GLY A 11 2.56 -4.85 16.90
C GLY A 11 2.58 -3.98 15.65
N PHE A 12 1.80 -4.39 14.67
CA PHE A 12 1.65 -3.64 13.43
C PHE A 12 0.85 -2.35 13.64
N CYS A 13 1.20 -1.31 12.89
CA CYS A 13 0.41 -0.08 12.90
C CYS A 13 -0.99 -0.30 12.29
N PHE A 14 -1.92 0.59 12.60
CA PHE A 14 -3.30 0.56 12.13
C PHE A 14 -3.42 0.33 10.61
N GLY A 15 -2.60 1.02 9.80
CA GLY A 15 -2.66 0.87 8.33
C GLY A 15 -2.30 -0.54 7.86
N VAL A 16 -1.30 -1.17 8.46
CA VAL A 16 -0.90 -2.54 8.16
C VAL A 16 -1.97 -3.54 8.64
N THR A 17 -2.46 -3.37 9.86
CA THR A 17 -3.52 -4.24 10.41
C THR A 17 -4.76 -4.22 9.52
N THR A 18 -5.18 -3.04 9.06
CA THR A 18 -6.33 -2.91 8.15
C THR A 18 -6.09 -3.60 6.80
N ALA A 19 -4.87 -3.52 6.25
CA ALA A 19 -4.54 -4.19 5.00
C ALA A 19 -4.59 -5.72 5.15
N ILE A 20 -4.04 -6.25 6.23
CA ILE A 20 -4.09 -7.68 6.55
C ILE A 20 -5.54 -8.15 6.70
N GLN A 21 -6.34 -7.42 7.46
CA GLN A 21 -7.75 -7.75 7.67
C GLN A 21 -8.54 -7.80 6.36
N LYS A 22 -8.37 -6.82 5.48
CA LYS A 22 -8.99 -6.83 4.15
C LYS A 22 -8.58 -8.05 3.32
N ALA A 23 -7.30 -8.45 3.38
CA ALA A 23 -6.83 -9.64 2.70
C ALA A 23 -7.52 -10.91 3.24
N GLU A 24 -7.56 -11.07 4.56
CA GLU A 24 -8.21 -12.20 5.23
C GLU A 24 -9.70 -12.29 4.91
N GLU A 25 -10.41 -11.16 4.94
CA GLU A 25 -11.84 -11.10 4.61
C GLU A 25 -12.13 -11.57 3.17
N GLU A 26 -11.29 -11.18 2.20
CA GLU A 26 -11.44 -11.62 0.81
C GLU A 26 -11.07 -13.09 0.61
N LEU A 27 -10.00 -13.54 1.24
CA LEU A 27 -9.59 -14.94 1.19
C LEU A 27 -10.62 -15.86 1.86
N ALA A 28 -11.23 -15.44 2.96
CA ALA A 28 -12.29 -16.18 3.64
C ALA A 28 -13.55 -16.38 2.79
N LYS A 29 -13.81 -15.49 1.82
CA LYS A 29 -14.90 -15.63 0.84
C LYS A 29 -14.59 -16.69 -0.25
N GLY A 30 -13.41 -17.30 -0.21
CA GLY A 30 -12.95 -18.24 -1.24
C GLY A 30 -12.48 -17.58 -2.54
N ASN A 31 -12.27 -16.27 -2.53
CA ASN A 31 -11.79 -15.53 -3.68
C ASN A 31 -10.29 -15.73 -3.88
N LYS A 32 -9.87 -15.81 -5.13
CA LYS A 32 -8.46 -15.70 -5.49
C LYS A 32 -8.05 -14.23 -5.37
N LEU A 33 -7.06 -13.95 -4.52
CA LEU A 33 -6.60 -12.59 -4.24
C LEU A 33 -5.12 -12.44 -4.55
N TYR A 34 -4.80 -11.42 -5.34
CA TYR A 34 -3.43 -10.99 -5.58
C TYR A 34 -3.09 -9.79 -4.71
N CYS A 35 -1.83 -9.64 -4.33
CA CYS A 35 -1.32 -8.46 -3.63
C CYS A 35 -0.15 -7.86 -4.40
N LEU A 36 -0.21 -6.58 -4.70
CA LEU A 36 0.86 -5.87 -5.40
C LEU A 36 2.01 -5.56 -4.44
N GLY A 37 3.06 -6.40 -4.49
CA GLY A 37 4.19 -6.41 -3.57
C GLY A 37 3.84 -7.03 -2.20
N ASP A 38 4.84 -7.13 -1.34
CA ASP A 38 4.65 -7.69 0.01
C ASP A 38 3.68 -6.83 0.81
N ILE A 39 2.65 -7.44 1.37
CA ILE A 39 1.60 -6.74 2.13
C ILE A 39 2.18 -6.03 3.37
N VAL A 40 3.20 -6.61 3.96
CA VAL A 40 3.91 -6.10 5.13
C VAL A 40 5.39 -6.50 5.09
N HIS A 41 6.26 -5.72 5.71
CA HIS A 41 7.68 -6.06 5.83
C HIS A 41 7.93 -7.05 6.99
N ASN A 42 7.23 -8.16 6.97
CA ASN A 42 7.38 -9.26 7.92
C ASN A 42 7.19 -10.60 7.18
N GLY A 43 8.28 -11.36 7.04
CA GLY A 43 8.28 -12.59 6.26
C GLY A 43 7.33 -13.67 6.80
N MET A 44 7.21 -13.80 8.13
CA MET A 44 6.30 -14.78 8.73
C MET A 44 4.83 -14.48 8.42
N GLU A 45 4.45 -13.20 8.46
CA GLU A 45 3.10 -12.78 8.16
C GLU A 45 2.78 -12.90 6.67
N CYS A 46 3.73 -12.57 5.80
CA CYS A 46 3.59 -12.80 4.36
C CYS A 46 3.42 -14.31 4.05
N GLU A 47 4.18 -15.17 4.73
CA GLU A 47 4.06 -16.62 4.58
C GLU A 47 2.70 -17.13 5.03
N ARG A 48 2.23 -16.69 6.20
CA ARG A 48 0.91 -17.06 6.72
C ARG A 48 -0.21 -16.71 5.73
N LEU A 49 -0.18 -15.49 5.17
CA LEU A 49 -1.17 -15.06 4.19
C LEU A 49 -1.04 -15.82 2.86
N ARG A 50 0.17 -16.20 2.46
CA ARG A 50 0.40 -17.04 1.29
C ARG A 50 -0.18 -18.43 1.48
N GLU A 51 -0.03 -19.03 2.66
CA GLU A 51 -0.67 -20.31 3.00
C GLU A 51 -2.20 -20.23 2.98
N MET A 52 -2.77 -19.05 3.29
CA MET A 52 -4.20 -18.77 3.14
C MET A 52 -4.64 -18.54 1.68
N GLY A 53 -3.70 -18.45 0.73
CA GLY A 53 -4.00 -18.30 -0.69
C GLY A 53 -3.71 -16.92 -1.29
N LEU A 54 -3.08 -15.99 -0.54
CA LEU A 54 -2.66 -14.70 -1.10
C LEU A 54 -1.48 -14.89 -2.06
N ILE A 55 -1.58 -14.30 -3.25
CA ILE A 55 -0.56 -14.38 -4.29
C ILE A 55 0.11 -13.01 -4.41
N THR A 56 1.38 -12.91 -4.04
CA THR A 56 2.17 -11.70 -4.23
C THR A 56 2.61 -11.57 -5.68
N ILE A 57 2.41 -10.41 -6.28
CA ILE A 57 2.79 -10.07 -7.65
C ILE A 57 3.58 -8.77 -7.72
N ASN A 58 4.31 -8.59 -8.80
CA ASN A 58 4.97 -7.34 -9.15
C ASN A 58 4.17 -6.54 -10.21
N HIS A 59 4.68 -5.37 -10.63
CA HIS A 59 4.01 -4.52 -11.61
C HIS A 59 3.98 -5.12 -13.01
N ASP A 60 5.00 -5.89 -13.41
CA ASP A 60 5.04 -6.54 -14.72
C ASP A 60 4.00 -7.66 -14.80
N GLU A 61 3.85 -8.40 -13.71
CA GLU A 61 2.81 -9.42 -13.58
C GLU A 61 1.42 -8.79 -13.54
N LEU A 62 1.24 -7.66 -12.84
CA LEU A 62 -0.02 -6.92 -12.81
C LEU A 62 -0.46 -6.52 -14.22
N ALA A 63 0.47 -6.11 -15.08
CA ALA A 63 0.17 -5.69 -16.45
C ALA A 63 -0.38 -6.82 -17.33
N GLN A 64 -0.12 -8.07 -16.96
CA GLN A 64 -0.56 -9.26 -17.70
C GLN A 64 -1.85 -9.88 -17.14
N LEU A 65 -2.30 -9.43 -15.97
CA LEU A 65 -3.51 -9.93 -15.33
C LEU A 65 -4.76 -9.20 -15.86
N HIS A 66 -5.86 -9.95 -15.96
CA HIS A 66 -7.18 -9.43 -16.34
C HIS A 66 -8.26 -10.11 -15.52
N ASP A 67 -9.35 -9.39 -15.24
CA ASP A 67 -10.56 -9.91 -14.58
C ASP A 67 -10.28 -10.57 -13.22
N VAL A 68 -9.35 -9.99 -12.43
CA VAL A 68 -8.94 -10.51 -11.12
C VAL A 68 -9.09 -9.45 -10.03
N LYS A 69 -9.01 -9.88 -8.76
CA LYS A 69 -8.94 -8.99 -7.61
C LYS A 69 -7.50 -8.78 -7.16
N VAL A 70 -7.12 -7.52 -6.96
CA VAL A 70 -5.78 -7.12 -6.51
C VAL A 70 -5.89 -6.20 -5.29
N LEU A 71 -5.23 -6.58 -4.22
CA LEU A 71 -5.09 -5.75 -3.03
C LEU A 71 -3.90 -4.80 -3.21
N LEU A 72 -4.15 -3.52 -3.01
CA LEU A 72 -3.11 -2.50 -2.89
C LEU A 72 -2.81 -2.27 -1.42
N ARG A 73 -1.55 -2.43 -1.07
CA ARG A 73 -1.06 -2.36 0.32
C ARG A 73 -1.11 -0.94 0.92
N ALA A 74 -0.88 -0.86 2.23
CA ALA A 74 -1.01 0.39 3.01
C ALA A 74 -0.14 1.56 2.53
N HIS A 75 0.90 1.32 1.74
CA HIS A 75 1.84 2.34 1.25
C HIS A 75 1.31 3.19 0.09
N GLY A 76 0.19 2.77 -0.53
CA GLY A 76 -0.36 3.42 -1.72
C GLY A 76 0.38 3.05 -3.01
N GLU A 77 -0.24 3.38 -4.11
CA GLU A 77 0.29 3.18 -5.46
C GLU A 77 0.13 4.46 -6.30
N PRO A 78 0.95 4.66 -7.34
CA PRO A 78 0.82 5.82 -8.21
C PRO A 78 -0.43 5.72 -9.09
N PRO A 79 -0.92 6.84 -9.65
CA PRO A 79 -2.13 6.88 -10.47
C PRO A 79 -2.11 5.93 -11.67
N GLU A 80 -0.94 5.65 -12.23
CA GLU A 80 -0.73 4.74 -13.36
C GLU A 80 -1.16 3.31 -13.03
N THR A 81 -0.93 2.86 -11.80
CA THR A 81 -1.37 1.54 -11.31
C THR A 81 -2.90 1.42 -11.34
N TYR A 82 -3.62 2.46 -10.93
CA TYR A 82 -5.08 2.49 -10.99
C TYR A 82 -5.60 2.57 -12.44
N ALA A 83 -4.90 3.30 -13.31
CA ALA A 83 -5.26 3.38 -14.72
C ALA A 83 -5.11 2.01 -15.40
N LEU A 84 -3.99 1.32 -15.17
CA LEU A 84 -3.73 -0.03 -15.67
C LEU A 84 -4.78 -1.03 -15.18
N ALA A 85 -5.11 -0.99 -13.89
CA ALA A 85 -6.12 -1.86 -13.32
C ALA A 85 -7.50 -1.66 -13.98
N ARG A 86 -7.90 -0.41 -14.24
CA ARG A 86 -9.15 -0.13 -14.98
C ARG A 86 -9.10 -0.67 -16.40
N GLN A 87 -7.98 -0.49 -17.09
CA GLN A 87 -7.81 -0.97 -18.46
C GLN A 87 -7.93 -2.50 -18.56
N ASN A 88 -7.43 -3.20 -17.57
CA ASN A 88 -7.41 -4.67 -17.52
C ASN A 88 -8.62 -5.28 -16.79
N ASN A 89 -9.64 -4.47 -16.45
CA ASN A 89 -10.80 -4.90 -15.68
C ASN A 89 -10.43 -5.57 -14.34
N ILE A 90 -9.41 -5.05 -13.67
CA ILE A 90 -8.95 -5.53 -12.36
C ILE A 90 -9.74 -4.82 -11.26
N GLU A 91 -10.37 -5.59 -10.38
CA GLU A 91 -11.01 -5.08 -9.16
C GLU A 91 -9.94 -4.76 -8.11
N ILE A 92 -9.84 -3.49 -7.74
CA ILE A 92 -8.89 -3.04 -6.71
C ILE A 92 -9.54 -3.05 -5.34
N ILE A 93 -8.89 -3.74 -4.39
CA ILE A 93 -9.14 -3.61 -2.96
C ILE A 93 -8.06 -2.67 -2.42
N ASP A 94 -8.42 -1.41 -2.27
CA ASP A 94 -7.47 -0.39 -1.81
C ASP A 94 -7.34 -0.41 -0.28
N ALA A 95 -6.17 -0.78 0.20
CA ALA A 95 -5.82 -0.76 1.61
C ALA A 95 -4.83 0.37 1.96
N THR A 96 -4.72 1.39 1.12
CA THR A 96 -3.85 2.53 1.37
C THR A 96 -4.22 3.20 2.69
N CYS A 97 -3.22 3.38 3.55
CA CYS A 97 -3.42 4.01 4.85
C CYS A 97 -3.91 5.46 4.71
N PRO A 98 -4.98 5.87 5.42
CA PRO A 98 -5.48 7.24 5.37
C PRO A 98 -4.42 8.31 5.70
N VAL A 99 -3.47 8.00 6.58
CA VAL A 99 -2.35 8.89 6.92
C VAL A 99 -1.44 9.11 5.71
N VAL A 100 -1.17 8.05 4.95
CA VAL A 100 -0.39 8.14 3.71
C VAL A 100 -1.12 8.98 2.66
N LEU A 101 -2.43 8.76 2.49
CA LEU A 101 -3.25 9.56 1.57
C LEU A 101 -3.27 11.04 1.94
N GLN A 102 -3.35 11.37 3.24
CA GLN A 102 -3.30 12.76 3.69
C GLN A 102 -1.93 13.39 3.41
N LEU A 103 -0.84 12.65 3.63
CA LEU A 103 0.51 13.12 3.32
C LEU A 103 0.64 13.42 1.82
N GLN A 104 0.24 12.49 0.97
CA GLN A 104 0.26 12.67 -0.49
C GLN A 104 -0.55 13.89 -0.95
N LYS A 105 -1.76 14.07 -0.41
CA LYS A 105 -2.59 15.25 -0.70
C LYS A 105 -1.92 16.56 -0.29
N ARG A 106 -1.23 16.60 0.86
CA ARG A 106 -0.50 17.79 1.32
C ARG A 106 0.66 18.12 0.40
N ILE A 107 1.44 17.11 0.01
CA ILE A 107 2.58 17.29 -0.90
C ILE A 107 2.08 17.80 -2.25
N LYS A 108 1.05 17.17 -2.82
CA LYS A 108 0.46 17.60 -4.09
C LYS A 108 -0.04 19.04 -4.03
N LYS A 109 -0.79 19.41 -3.00
CA LYS A 109 -1.27 20.78 -2.82
C LYS A 109 -0.12 21.79 -2.80
N GLN A 110 0.96 21.47 -2.11
CA GLN A 110 2.13 22.35 -2.02
C GLN A 110 2.87 22.44 -3.37
N TYR A 111 2.99 21.31 -4.07
CA TYR A 111 3.57 21.27 -5.41
C TYR A 111 2.77 22.12 -6.40
N ASP A 112 1.45 21.97 -6.43
CA ASP A 112 0.58 22.73 -7.32
C ASP A 112 0.64 24.24 -7.02
N ALA A 113 0.69 24.62 -5.73
CA ALA A 113 0.84 26.01 -5.31
C ALA A 113 2.19 26.62 -5.77
N ASN A 114 3.28 25.87 -5.63
CA ASN A 114 4.62 26.30 -6.06
C ASN A 114 4.71 26.42 -7.59
N SER A 115 4.03 25.56 -8.32
CA SER A 115 4.01 25.56 -9.78
C SER A 115 3.27 26.78 -10.36
N GLN A 116 2.32 27.34 -9.59
CA GLN A 116 1.57 28.55 -9.98
C GLN A 116 2.30 29.87 -9.65
N GLN A 117 3.36 29.81 -8.85
CA GLN A 117 4.17 30.98 -8.47
C GLN A 117 5.66 30.72 -8.75
N PRO A 118 6.10 30.78 -10.03
CA PRO A 118 7.47 30.44 -10.41
C PRO A 118 8.56 31.39 -9.86
N SER A 119 8.19 32.50 -9.24
CA SER A 119 9.11 33.43 -8.58
C SER A 119 9.50 33.07 -7.15
N ALA A 120 8.85 32.10 -6.55
CA ALA A 120 9.20 31.60 -5.22
C ALA A 120 10.23 30.47 -5.34
N ASN A 121 11.46 30.72 -4.88
CA ASN A 121 12.51 29.69 -4.72
C ASN A 121 12.15 28.69 -3.61
N SER A 122 10.91 28.18 -3.60
CA SER A 122 10.45 27.24 -2.60
C SER A 122 10.70 25.81 -3.08
N GLN A 123 11.37 25.03 -2.24
CA GLN A 123 11.65 23.63 -2.49
C GLN A 123 10.81 22.76 -1.53
N ILE A 124 10.29 21.64 -2.03
CA ILE A 124 9.67 20.64 -1.21
C ILE A 124 10.75 19.61 -0.86
N VAL A 125 11.02 19.47 0.43
CA VAL A 125 11.96 18.47 0.94
C VAL A 125 11.15 17.35 1.62
N ILE A 126 11.32 16.12 1.12
CA ILE A 126 10.69 14.94 1.70
C ILE A 126 11.77 14.14 2.42
N PHE A 127 11.64 14.00 3.73
CA PHE A 127 12.52 13.17 4.53
C PHE A 127 11.96 11.75 4.62
N GLY A 128 12.73 10.77 4.14
CA GLY A 128 12.31 9.38 4.11
C GLY A 128 13.37 8.44 3.54
N LYS A 129 13.09 7.15 3.56
CA LYS A 129 13.95 6.15 2.96
C LYS A 129 13.82 6.19 1.43
N LYS A 130 14.95 6.17 0.72
CA LYS A 130 14.96 6.09 -0.76
C LYS A 130 14.18 4.86 -1.23
N GLY A 131 13.25 5.06 -2.14
CA GLY A 131 12.38 4.00 -2.67
C GLY A 131 11.14 3.71 -1.83
N ASP A 132 10.91 4.42 -0.73
CA ASP A 132 9.66 4.34 0.01
C ASP A 132 8.55 5.11 -0.75
N ARG A 133 7.55 4.38 -1.22
CA ARG A 133 6.44 4.93 -2.04
C ARG A 133 5.54 5.91 -1.29
N LYS A 134 5.61 5.98 0.03
CA LYS A 134 4.89 7.01 0.81
C LYS A 134 5.29 8.43 0.40
N SER A 135 6.49 8.56 -0.16
CA SER A 135 7.07 9.84 -0.58
C SER A 135 6.90 10.13 -2.07
N VAL A 136 6.32 9.21 -2.84
CA VAL A 136 6.07 9.40 -4.28
C VAL A 136 4.66 9.95 -4.47
N VAL A 137 4.60 11.09 -5.08
CA VAL A 137 3.34 11.81 -5.38
C VAL A 137 3.18 11.96 -6.88
#